data_1e8e77eb10261ec282c4e82d3516e72c
#
_entry.id   1e8e77eb10261ec282c4e82d3516e72c
#
_cell.length_a   1.000
_cell.length_b   1.000
_cell.length_c   1.000
_cell.angle_alpha   90.00
_cell.angle_beta   90.00
_cell.angle_gamma   90.00
#
_symmetry.space_group_name_H-M   'P 1'
#
loop_
_entity.id
_entity.type
_entity.pdbx_description
1 polymer ?
#
loop_
_entity_poly.entity_id
_entity_poly.type
_entity_poly.pdbx_seq_one_letter_code
_entity_poly.pdbx_strand_id
1 'polypeptide(L)'
;MRESSQMGMVSDLGTGPTFGAMGGLLRTMRATSGDYSAVEHFLCAQLCQIPTVDFQDQLEMPDGNTRQRLLLKQDERIVGHVHLRFREVSWGKSRLLTCRFGALDLLPEYRSPLVITTLLREIEYLARERRAVLVQADLADVSQRGSFPAWPSNWLTTSGFEHFEANPRALLAEIAIRAEAAPTFHQMEYSESCKATRIRPFRQIELTALMKIYRSHESTGFGFLKRTEDYWQWLVRRSTGAQILVAVDHRQSRGIKQRGGKIVAYAVSVENKILEILAEPKNAMATEQLLARICADGMEQNFRSLCLPIADRSNRLTEIYAATSATNEVQENRIQRAGIACVPSAKLLVRRLSPELIRRWRMTQSADVEVLGWGLGERACHLLFTEKGVRLVNGDAGPDRLICAQQIWIRLLIGELNAPTAFAANLLEASTPHARHLAEILFPELPVWRTAWDTFINI
;
A
#
# COMPACT_ATOMS: atom_id res chain seq x y z
N MET A 1 40.18 -21.76 -29.37
CA MET A 1 39.01 -22.66 -29.30
C MET A 1 38.26 -22.36 -28.03
N ARG A 2 37.16 -21.63 -28.17
CA ARG A 2 36.21 -21.34 -27.09
C ARG A 2 34.86 -21.85 -27.59
N GLU A 3 34.40 -22.91 -27.05
CA GLU A 3 33.06 -23.41 -27.28
C GLU A 3 32.07 -22.63 -26.38
N SER A 4 31.27 -21.82 -27.05
CA SER A 4 30.12 -21.14 -26.45
C SER A 4 28.92 -22.06 -26.56
N SER A 5 28.56 -22.73 -25.48
CA SER A 5 27.29 -23.44 -25.34
C SER A 5 26.13 -22.41 -25.30
N GLN A 6 25.49 -22.21 -26.42
CA GLN A 6 24.17 -21.59 -26.47
C GLN A 6 23.15 -22.61 -25.98
N MET A 7 22.65 -22.40 -24.77
CA MET A 7 21.50 -23.10 -24.25
C MET A 7 20.24 -22.40 -24.80
N GLY A 8 19.64 -23.00 -25.82
CA GLY A 8 18.39 -22.53 -26.42
C GLY A 8 17.24 -22.61 -25.42
N MET A 9 16.69 -21.45 -25.08
CA MET A 9 15.41 -21.36 -24.37
C MET A 9 14.30 -21.62 -25.37
N VAL A 10 13.69 -22.78 -25.29
CA VAL A 10 12.38 -23.03 -25.90
C VAL A 10 11.33 -22.45 -24.94
N SER A 11 10.75 -21.34 -25.34
CA SER A 11 9.63 -20.73 -24.61
C SER A 11 8.34 -21.45 -24.98
N ASP A 12 7.99 -22.45 -24.21
CA ASP A 12 6.66 -23.02 -24.23
C ASP A 12 5.71 -22.12 -23.40
N LEU A 13 4.63 -21.67 -24.00
CA LEU A 13 3.67 -20.74 -23.43
C LEU A 13 2.93 -21.40 -22.25
N GLY A 14 3.43 -21.18 -21.02
CA GLY A 14 2.69 -21.54 -19.81
C GLY A 14 3.44 -22.19 -18.67
N THR A 15 4.65 -22.66 -18.86
CA THR A 15 5.45 -23.31 -17.79
C THR A 15 6.64 -22.44 -17.43
N GLY A 16 6.72 -22.03 -16.15
CA GLY A 16 7.87 -21.33 -15.58
C GLY A 16 9.08 -22.26 -15.42
N PRO A 17 10.20 -21.76 -14.86
CA PRO A 17 11.43 -22.51 -14.70
C PRO A 17 11.24 -23.79 -13.87
N THR A 18 11.90 -24.86 -14.29
CA THR A 18 11.87 -26.18 -13.65
C THR A 18 13.14 -26.43 -12.87
N PHE A 19 13.05 -27.05 -11.69
CA PHE A 19 14.18 -27.37 -10.81
C PHE A 19 14.15 -28.84 -10.40
N GLY A 20 15.32 -29.43 -10.29
CA GLY A 20 15.48 -30.74 -9.64
C GLY A 20 15.72 -30.54 -8.15
N ALA A 21 14.77 -30.95 -7.30
CA ALA A 21 14.97 -31.04 -5.86
C ALA A 21 14.23 -32.25 -5.33
N MET A 22 14.90 -33.07 -4.49
CA MET A 22 14.33 -34.18 -3.74
C MET A 22 13.43 -35.16 -4.54
N GLY A 23 13.92 -35.68 -5.68
CA GLY A 23 13.29 -36.81 -6.37
C GLY A 23 12.12 -36.48 -7.31
N GLY A 24 11.76 -35.21 -7.51
CA GLY A 24 10.71 -34.80 -8.45
C GLY A 24 11.00 -33.42 -9.07
N LEU A 25 10.32 -33.12 -10.19
CA LEU A 25 10.48 -31.89 -10.96
C LEU A 25 9.62 -30.79 -10.38
N LEU A 26 10.24 -29.76 -9.79
CA LEU A 26 9.53 -28.56 -9.34
C LEU A 26 9.24 -27.63 -10.52
N ARG A 27 7.98 -27.20 -10.65
CA ARG A 27 7.52 -26.28 -11.69
C ARG A 27 6.73 -25.12 -11.08
N THR A 28 6.98 -23.90 -11.54
CA THR A 28 6.10 -22.77 -11.29
C THR A 28 5.09 -22.64 -12.41
N MET A 29 3.83 -22.39 -12.08
CA MET A 29 2.77 -22.22 -13.07
C MET A 29 1.67 -21.30 -12.56
N ARG A 30 0.95 -20.66 -13.49
CA ARG A 30 -0.24 -19.85 -13.14
C ARG A 30 -1.41 -20.79 -12.90
N ALA A 31 -2.16 -20.52 -11.83
CA ALA A 31 -3.37 -21.29 -11.57
C ALA A 31 -4.41 -21.07 -12.67
N THR A 32 -5.16 -22.12 -12.95
CA THR A 32 -6.34 -22.13 -13.82
C THR A 32 -7.58 -22.31 -12.96
N SER A 33 -8.77 -22.19 -13.56
CA SER A 33 -10.03 -22.48 -12.85
C SER A 33 -10.12 -23.93 -12.37
N GLY A 34 -9.45 -24.87 -13.03
CA GLY A 34 -9.40 -26.26 -12.64
C GLY A 34 -8.55 -26.53 -11.39
N ASP A 35 -7.68 -25.60 -11.00
CA ASP A 35 -6.81 -25.75 -9.83
C ASP A 35 -7.47 -25.29 -8.51
N TYR A 36 -8.68 -24.69 -8.54
CA TYR A 36 -9.28 -24.06 -7.35
C TYR A 36 -9.48 -25.00 -6.18
N SER A 37 -10.08 -26.16 -6.42
CA SER A 37 -10.31 -27.13 -5.35
C SER A 37 -9.01 -27.65 -4.76
N ALA A 38 -7.97 -27.81 -5.56
CA ALA A 38 -6.65 -28.21 -5.09
C ALA A 38 -5.96 -27.09 -4.28
N VAL A 39 -6.12 -25.82 -4.70
CA VAL A 39 -5.60 -24.64 -3.98
C VAL A 39 -6.34 -24.45 -2.66
N GLU A 40 -7.67 -24.58 -2.64
CA GLU A 40 -8.48 -24.52 -1.42
C GLU A 40 -8.02 -25.61 -0.43
N HIS A 41 -7.93 -26.86 -0.89
CA HIS A 41 -7.44 -27.95 -0.07
C HIS A 41 -6.04 -27.68 0.48
N PHE A 42 -5.13 -27.17 -0.35
CA PHE A 42 -3.77 -26.83 0.07
C PHE A 42 -3.75 -25.76 1.16
N LEU A 43 -4.50 -24.66 0.98
CA LEU A 43 -4.48 -23.53 1.93
C LEU A 43 -5.28 -23.81 3.20
N CYS A 44 -6.45 -24.43 3.07
CA CYS A 44 -7.37 -24.61 4.18
C CYS A 44 -7.09 -25.90 4.97
N ALA A 45 -6.82 -27.01 4.29
CA ALA A 45 -6.64 -28.31 4.92
C ALA A 45 -5.18 -28.66 5.23
N GLN A 46 -4.24 -28.40 4.29
CA GLN A 46 -2.82 -28.77 4.50
C GLN A 46 -2.05 -27.72 5.31
N LEU A 47 -2.23 -26.45 5.03
CA LEU A 47 -1.53 -25.38 5.74
C LEU A 47 -2.33 -24.80 6.91
N CYS A 48 -3.66 -25.05 6.97
CA CYS A 48 -4.59 -24.49 7.97
C CYS A 48 -4.43 -22.97 8.16
N GLN A 49 -4.11 -22.25 7.08
CA GLN A 49 -3.79 -20.84 7.14
C GLN A 49 -5.00 -19.93 6.93
N ILE A 50 -5.96 -20.39 6.15
CA ILE A 50 -7.12 -19.59 5.72
C ILE A 50 -8.39 -20.41 5.97
N PRO A 51 -9.40 -19.86 6.65
CA PRO A 51 -10.74 -20.44 6.67
C PRO A 51 -11.32 -20.55 5.26
N THR A 52 -12.09 -21.60 4.99
CA THR A 52 -12.75 -21.81 3.69
C THR A 52 -13.58 -20.60 3.26
N VAL A 53 -14.26 -19.94 4.20
CA VAL A 53 -15.07 -18.73 3.94
C VAL A 53 -14.19 -17.61 3.39
N ASP A 54 -13.03 -17.36 3.99
CA ASP A 54 -12.11 -16.30 3.54
C ASP A 54 -11.53 -16.61 2.16
N PHE A 55 -11.33 -17.88 1.83
CA PHE A 55 -10.89 -18.29 0.49
C PHE A 55 -11.98 -18.00 -0.55
N GLN A 56 -13.24 -18.33 -0.26
CA GLN A 56 -14.37 -18.02 -1.14
C GLN A 56 -14.53 -16.52 -1.34
N ASP A 57 -14.42 -15.72 -0.29
CA ASP A 57 -14.45 -14.25 -0.38
C ASP A 57 -13.33 -13.70 -1.28
N GLN A 58 -12.14 -14.32 -1.26
CA GLN A 58 -11.06 -13.94 -2.17
C GLN A 58 -11.37 -14.26 -3.64
N LEU A 59 -12.12 -15.34 -3.92
CA LEU A 59 -12.54 -15.68 -5.27
C LEU A 59 -13.62 -14.74 -5.80
N GLU A 60 -14.51 -14.27 -4.92
CA GLU A 60 -15.57 -13.33 -5.26
C GLU A 60 -15.10 -11.89 -5.45
N MET A 61 -13.84 -11.60 -5.14
CA MET A 61 -13.27 -10.26 -5.33
C MET A 61 -13.34 -9.87 -6.83
N PRO A 62 -13.90 -8.72 -7.19
CA PRO A 62 -14.14 -8.33 -8.59
C PRO A 62 -12.92 -8.36 -9.50
N ASP A 63 -11.72 -8.10 -8.92
CA ASP A 63 -10.46 -8.20 -9.65
C ASP A 63 -9.73 -9.53 -9.37
N GLY A 64 -10.38 -10.46 -8.70
CA GLY A 64 -9.87 -11.79 -8.34
C GLY A 64 -9.76 -12.70 -9.55
N ASN A 65 -8.79 -12.48 -10.43
CA ASN A 65 -8.55 -13.37 -11.56
C ASN A 65 -7.76 -14.61 -11.11
N THR A 66 -8.18 -15.79 -11.53
CA THR A 66 -7.46 -17.06 -11.35
C THR A 66 -5.97 -16.96 -11.67
N ARG A 67 -5.65 -16.29 -12.79
CA ARG A 67 -4.28 -16.06 -13.26
C ARG A 67 -3.42 -15.17 -12.34
N GLN A 68 -4.00 -14.68 -11.24
CA GLN A 68 -3.26 -13.95 -10.20
C GLN A 68 -2.69 -14.89 -9.13
N ARG A 69 -2.87 -16.19 -9.25
CA ARG A 69 -2.29 -17.18 -8.35
C ARG A 69 -1.14 -17.91 -9.04
N LEU A 70 0.02 -17.90 -8.39
CA LEU A 70 1.20 -18.63 -8.80
C LEU A 70 1.28 -19.89 -7.94
N LEU A 71 1.40 -21.04 -8.60
CA LEU A 71 1.53 -22.34 -7.95
C LEU A 71 2.96 -22.85 -8.13
N LEU A 72 3.49 -23.46 -7.07
CA LEU A 72 4.65 -24.33 -7.14
C LEU A 72 4.15 -25.77 -7.05
N LYS A 73 4.37 -26.55 -8.07
CA LYS A 73 4.00 -27.96 -8.11
C LYS A 73 5.24 -28.86 -8.14
N GLN A 74 5.17 -29.95 -7.41
CA GLN A 74 6.06 -31.10 -7.62
C GLN A 74 5.22 -32.20 -8.26
N ASP A 75 5.55 -32.52 -9.50
CA ASP A 75 4.69 -33.34 -10.36
C ASP A 75 3.28 -32.71 -10.43
N GLU A 76 2.24 -33.38 -9.96
CA GLU A 76 0.87 -32.83 -9.95
C GLU A 76 0.44 -32.25 -8.57
N ARG A 77 1.30 -32.41 -7.53
CA ARG A 77 0.99 -31.94 -6.17
C ARG A 77 1.35 -30.47 -6.00
N ILE A 78 0.44 -29.67 -5.47
CA ILE A 78 0.74 -28.29 -5.04
C ILE A 78 1.59 -28.36 -3.77
N VAL A 79 2.76 -27.74 -3.80
CA VAL A 79 3.70 -27.63 -2.67
C VAL A 79 3.95 -26.18 -2.27
N GLY A 80 3.45 -25.24 -3.09
CA GLY A 80 3.52 -23.81 -2.80
C GLY A 80 2.48 -23.00 -3.57
N HIS A 81 2.12 -21.87 -2.99
CA HIS A 81 1.12 -20.94 -3.52
C HIS A 81 1.49 -19.50 -3.20
N VAL A 82 1.22 -18.60 -4.14
CA VAL A 82 1.33 -17.15 -3.95
C VAL A 82 0.14 -16.47 -4.60
N HIS A 83 -0.56 -15.64 -3.87
CA HIS A 83 -1.62 -14.81 -4.41
C HIS A 83 -1.08 -13.43 -4.79
N LEU A 84 -1.06 -13.10 -6.07
CA LEU A 84 -0.63 -11.83 -6.63
C LEU A 84 -1.84 -10.92 -6.85
N ARG A 85 -1.76 -9.67 -6.42
CA ARG A 85 -2.80 -8.67 -6.64
C ARG A 85 -2.25 -7.51 -7.45
N PHE A 86 -2.77 -7.31 -8.63
CA PHE A 86 -2.41 -6.19 -9.50
C PHE A 86 -3.44 -5.08 -9.33
N ARG A 87 -3.00 -3.93 -8.79
CA ARG A 87 -3.88 -2.81 -8.45
C ARG A 87 -3.29 -1.48 -8.91
N GLU A 88 -4.15 -0.62 -9.43
CA GLU A 88 -3.80 0.78 -9.66
C GLU A 88 -3.92 1.57 -8.36
N VAL A 89 -2.85 2.32 -8.03
CA VAL A 89 -2.83 3.26 -6.91
C VAL A 89 -2.56 4.67 -7.42
N SER A 90 -3.18 5.66 -6.79
CA SER A 90 -2.91 7.07 -7.09
C SER A 90 -1.57 7.49 -6.52
N TRP A 91 -0.88 8.38 -7.22
CA TRP A 91 0.38 8.96 -6.80
C TRP A 91 0.45 10.43 -7.20
N GLY A 92 -0.30 11.27 -6.48
CA GLY A 92 -0.54 12.65 -6.88
C GLY A 92 -1.21 12.72 -8.25
N LYS A 93 -0.54 13.32 -9.23
CA LYS A 93 -1.03 13.40 -10.62
C LYS A 93 -0.79 12.15 -11.45
N SER A 94 -0.12 11.15 -10.87
CA SER A 94 0.24 9.89 -11.54
C SER A 94 -0.62 8.72 -11.06
N ARG A 95 -0.65 7.66 -11.86
CA ARG A 95 -1.23 6.36 -11.49
C ARG A 95 -0.20 5.27 -11.68
N LEU A 96 -0.03 4.46 -10.66
CA LEU A 96 0.95 3.38 -10.62
C LEU A 96 0.22 2.03 -10.58
N LEU A 97 0.52 1.14 -11.51
CA LEU A 97 0.13 -0.26 -11.38
C LEU A 97 1.12 -0.95 -10.43
N THR A 98 0.64 -1.45 -9.31
CA THR A 98 1.42 -2.18 -8.33
C THR A 98 1.03 -3.65 -8.32
N CYS A 99 1.98 -4.53 -8.01
CA CYS A 99 1.76 -5.92 -7.71
C CYS A 99 1.97 -6.12 -6.21
N ARG A 100 0.96 -6.59 -5.49
CA ARG A 100 1.07 -6.96 -4.09
C ARG A 100 0.92 -8.45 -3.95
N PHE A 101 1.70 -9.05 -3.07
CA PHE A 101 1.53 -10.43 -2.67
C PHE A 101 1.56 -10.54 -1.14
N GLY A 102 0.82 -11.51 -0.62
CA GLY A 102 0.82 -11.84 0.79
C GLY A 102 1.92 -12.84 1.12
N ALA A 103 1.62 -13.81 1.97
CA ALA A 103 2.54 -14.87 2.32
C ALA A 103 2.95 -15.70 1.09
N LEU A 104 4.17 -16.23 1.12
CA LEU A 104 4.57 -17.35 0.28
C LEU A 104 4.13 -18.62 1.01
N ASP A 105 3.00 -19.18 0.61
CA ASP A 105 2.44 -20.38 1.22
C ASP A 105 3.22 -21.60 0.71
N LEU A 106 4.18 -22.09 1.52
CA LEU A 106 5.04 -23.22 1.16
C LEU A 106 4.95 -24.32 2.22
N LEU A 107 4.93 -25.59 1.79
CA LEU A 107 5.13 -26.69 2.70
C LEU A 107 6.53 -26.59 3.35
N PRO A 108 6.68 -27.00 4.62
CA PRO A 108 7.91 -26.79 5.38
C PRO A 108 9.18 -27.29 4.67
N GLU A 109 9.10 -28.44 4.01
CA GLU A 109 10.21 -29.08 3.30
C GLU A 109 10.67 -28.32 2.04
N TYR A 110 9.82 -27.40 1.50
CA TYR A 110 10.13 -26.57 0.33
C TYR A 110 10.56 -25.15 0.70
N ARG A 111 10.71 -24.83 1.97
CA ARG A 111 11.13 -23.51 2.45
C ARG A 111 12.63 -23.29 2.34
N SER A 112 13.21 -23.57 1.19
CA SER A 112 14.64 -23.34 0.94
C SER A 112 14.89 -21.96 0.30
N PRO A 113 16.09 -21.37 0.49
CA PRO A 113 16.48 -20.12 -0.16
C PRO A 113 16.31 -20.15 -1.67
N LEU A 114 16.66 -21.26 -2.29
CA LEU A 114 16.59 -21.44 -3.73
C LEU A 114 15.14 -21.38 -4.24
N VAL A 115 14.22 -22.05 -3.58
CA VAL A 115 12.79 -22.06 -3.94
C VAL A 115 12.20 -20.67 -3.77
N ILE A 116 12.48 -20.01 -2.64
CA ILE A 116 12.00 -18.66 -2.37
C ILE A 116 12.52 -17.67 -3.41
N THR A 117 13.82 -17.67 -3.67
CA THR A 117 14.44 -16.78 -4.68
C THR A 117 13.82 -16.98 -6.07
N THR A 118 13.53 -18.22 -6.41
CA THR A 118 12.91 -18.55 -7.69
C THR A 118 11.49 -18.04 -7.78
N LEU A 119 10.68 -18.22 -6.73
CA LEU A 119 9.32 -17.66 -6.70
C LEU A 119 9.34 -16.13 -6.79
N LEU A 120 10.26 -15.45 -6.09
CA LEU A 120 10.40 -14.00 -6.16
C LEU A 120 10.78 -13.53 -7.57
N ARG A 121 11.68 -14.23 -8.26
CA ARG A 121 12.01 -13.93 -9.66
C ARG A 121 10.83 -14.13 -10.60
N GLU A 122 10.05 -15.18 -10.37
CA GLU A 122 8.84 -15.40 -11.16
C GLU A 122 7.78 -14.31 -10.91
N ILE A 123 7.61 -13.89 -9.65
CA ILE A 123 6.73 -12.75 -9.30
C ILE A 123 7.21 -11.47 -10.01
N GLU A 124 8.51 -11.20 -10.00
CA GLU A 124 9.09 -10.06 -10.70
C GLU A 124 8.85 -10.13 -12.21
N TYR A 125 9.05 -11.31 -12.81
CA TYR A 125 8.79 -11.55 -14.23
C TYR A 125 7.32 -11.27 -14.59
N LEU A 126 6.37 -11.80 -13.80
CA LEU A 126 4.94 -11.57 -13.99
C LEU A 126 4.56 -10.09 -13.82
N ALA A 127 5.21 -9.41 -12.88
CA ALA A 127 5.02 -7.98 -12.67
C ALA A 127 5.51 -7.16 -13.88
N ARG A 128 6.67 -7.52 -14.46
CA ARG A 128 7.19 -6.91 -15.70
C ARG A 128 6.27 -7.13 -16.89
N GLU A 129 5.80 -8.35 -17.07
CA GLU A 129 4.86 -8.70 -18.14
C GLU A 129 3.59 -7.82 -18.08
N ARG A 130 3.04 -7.62 -16.88
CA ARG A 130 1.87 -6.77 -16.65
C ARG A 130 2.19 -5.29 -16.53
N ARG A 131 3.45 -4.89 -16.68
CA ARG A 131 3.92 -3.50 -16.55
C ARG A 131 3.62 -2.89 -15.18
N ALA A 132 3.64 -3.69 -14.13
CA ALA A 132 3.63 -3.19 -12.77
C ALA A 132 4.96 -2.47 -12.48
N VAL A 133 4.90 -1.32 -11.82
CA VAL A 133 6.08 -0.51 -11.53
C VAL A 133 6.65 -0.78 -10.14
N LEU A 134 5.89 -1.44 -9.28
CA LEU A 134 6.26 -1.75 -7.92
C LEU A 134 5.68 -3.12 -7.54
N VAL A 135 6.49 -3.98 -6.97
CA VAL A 135 6.09 -5.23 -6.34
C VAL A 135 6.29 -5.09 -4.84
N GLN A 136 5.32 -5.43 -4.04
CA GLN A 136 5.36 -5.29 -2.58
C GLN A 136 4.82 -6.52 -1.88
N ALA A 137 5.45 -6.90 -0.78
CA ALA A 137 4.92 -7.85 0.18
C ALA A 137 4.98 -7.28 1.60
N ASP A 138 3.98 -7.57 2.41
CA ASP A 138 3.97 -7.25 3.83
C ASP A 138 4.52 -8.43 4.64
N LEU A 139 5.69 -8.27 5.24
CA LEU A 139 6.33 -9.33 6.04
C LEU A 139 5.60 -9.60 7.38
N ALA A 140 4.83 -8.63 7.88
CA ALA A 140 4.04 -8.84 9.10
C ALA A 140 2.98 -9.93 8.92
N ASP A 141 2.37 -10.03 7.74
CA ASP A 141 1.44 -11.12 7.42
C ASP A 141 2.14 -12.48 7.40
N VAL A 142 3.44 -12.49 7.13
CA VAL A 142 4.27 -13.69 7.09
C VAL A 142 4.69 -14.14 8.49
N SER A 143 5.01 -13.20 9.38
CA SER A 143 5.52 -13.49 10.74
C SER A 143 4.43 -13.89 11.72
N GLN A 144 3.22 -13.34 11.62
CA GLN A 144 2.12 -13.65 12.53
C GLN A 144 1.58 -15.08 12.37
N ARG A 145 1.78 -15.70 11.21
CA ARG A 145 1.32 -17.07 10.95
C ARG A 145 2.27 -18.18 11.40
N GLY A 146 3.30 -17.84 12.19
CA GLY A 146 4.18 -18.84 12.84
C GLY A 146 4.98 -19.73 11.89
N SER A 147 4.90 -19.49 10.58
CA SER A 147 5.32 -20.46 9.56
C SER A 147 6.69 -20.16 8.94
N PHE A 148 7.23 -18.96 9.15
CA PHE A 148 8.55 -18.62 8.61
C PHE A 148 9.50 -18.19 9.72
N PRO A 149 10.70 -18.79 9.81
CA PRO A 149 11.80 -18.13 10.48
C PRO A 149 11.97 -16.76 9.80
N ALA A 150 12.34 -15.75 10.58
CA ALA A 150 12.61 -14.40 10.06
C ALA A 150 13.34 -14.52 8.72
N TRP A 151 12.78 -13.91 7.67
CA TRP A 151 13.37 -13.94 6.34
C TRP A 151 14.81 -13.46 6.45
N PRO A 152 15.81 -14.25 6.08
CA PRO A 152 17.16 -13.75 6.13
C PRO A 152 17.27 -12.56 5.17
N SER A 153 17.64 -11.40 5.69
CA SER A 153 17.74 -10.16 4.92
C SER A 153 18.63 -10.28 3.67
N ASN A 154 19.62 -11.20 3.71
CA ASN A 154 20.52 -11.47 2.60
C ASN A 154 19.85 -12.21 1.41
N TRP A 155 18.73 -12.91 1.61
CA TRP A 155 18.04 -13.59 0.51
C TRP A 155 17.29 -12.63 -0.40
N LEU A 156 16.79 -11.56 0.17
CA LEU A 156 16.01 -10.56 -0.53
C LEU A 156 16.89 -9.73 -1.46
N THR A 157 18.11 -9.41 -1.03
CA THR A 157 19.07 -8.66 -1.83
C THR A 157 19.59 -9.44 -3.04
N THR A 158 19.76 -10.76 -2.93
CA THR A 158 20.21 -11.62 -4.04
C THR A 158 19.16 -11.79 -5.13
N SER A 159 17.88 -11.63 -4.82
CA SER A 159 16.79 -11.72 -5.80
C SER A 159 16.38 -10.37 -6.40
N GLY A 160 17.03 -9.25 -6.01
CA GLY A 160 16.66 -7.91 -6.45
C GLY A 160 15.52 -7.28 -5.64
N PHE A 161 14.99 -8.01 -4.66
CA PHE A 161 14.06 -7.46 -3.67
C PHE A 161 14.87 -6.84 -2.53
N GLU A 162 14.58 -5.62 -2.22
CA GLU A 162 15.22 -4.90 -1.14
C GLU A 162 14.29 -4.85 0.08
N HIS A 163 14.89 -5.10 1.23
CA HIS A 163 14.18 -4.99 2.50
C HIS A 163 13.94 -3.50 2.78
N PHE A 164 12.68 -3.08 2.74
CA PHE A 164 12.28 -1.83 3.34
C PHE A 164 11.97 -2.12 4.80
N GLU A 165 12.67 -1.48 5.70
CA GLU A 165 12.03 -1.22 6.98
C GLU A 165 10.78 -0.42 6.62
N ALA A 166 9.62 -1.04 6.74
CA ALA A 166 8.36 -0.34 6.54
C ALA A 166 8.45 0.92 7.37
N ASN A 167 8.31 2.06 6.71
CA ASN A 167 8.24 3.32 7.44
C ASN A 167 7.26 3.10 8.60
N PRO A 168 7.68 3.26 9.86
CA PRO A 168 6.80 3.11 11.02
C PRO A 168 5.53 3.97 10.96
N ARG A 169 5.38 4.75 9.90
CA ARG A 169 4.23 5.58 9.57
C ARG A 169 2.96 4.83 9.15
N ALA A 170 3.01 3.53 8.89
CA ALA A 170 1.80 2.70 8.86
C ALA A 170 1.42 2.29 10.28
N LEU A 171 1.54 3.21 11.24
CA LEU A 171 1.20 3.01 12.63
C LEU A 171 -0.32 2.91 12.76
N LEU A 172 -0.77 1.81 13.31
CA LEU A 172 -2.00 1.81 14.08
C LEU A 172 -1.65 2.50 15.41
N ALA A 173 -2.09 3.75 15.59
CA ALA A 173 -2.02 4.35 16.91
C ALA A 173 -3.15 3.77 17.75
N GLU A 174 -2.79 3.24 18.88
CA GLU A 174 -3.72 2.85 19.90
C GLU A 174 -4.05 4.09 20.76
N ILE A 175 -5.29 4.57 20.65
CA ILE A 175 -5.80 5.64 21.51
C ILE A 175 -6.47 4.98 22.69
N ALA A 176 -5.95 5.21 23.90
CA ALA A 176 -6.64 4.79 25.12
C ALA A 176 -7.97 5.53 25.24
N ILE A 177 -9.07 4.80 25.27
CA ILE A 177 -10.40 5.35 25.55
C ILE A 177 -10.54 5.37 27.07
N ARG A 178 -10.33 6.52 27.71
CA ARG A 178 -10.62 6.70 29.13
C ARG A 178 -11.88 7.53 29.26
N ALA A 179 -12.71 7.17 30.26
CA ALA A 179 -13.90 7.96 30.59
C ALA A 179 -13.56 9.43 30.90
N GLU A 180 -12.34 9.70 31.37
CA GLU A 180 -11.81 11.02 31.67
C GLU A 180 -11.46 11.84 30.41
N ALA A 181 -11.18 11.19 29.26
CA ALA A 181 -11.00 11.85 27.96
C ALA A 181 -12.34 12.14 27.26
N ALA A 182 -13.42 11.57 27.73
CA ALA A 182 -14.78 11.81 27.22
C ALA A 182 -15.18 13.29 27.22
N PRO A 183 -14.81 14.14 28.20
CA PRO A 183 -15.15 15.57 28.18
C PRO A 183 -14.61 16.31 26.96
N THR A 184 -13.42 15.95 26.47
CA THR A 184 -12.81 16.59 25.30
C THR A 184 -13.60 16.24 24.04
N PHE A 185 -14.08 15.03 23.93
CA PHE A 185 -14.94 14.60 22.81
C PHE A 185 -16.37 15.15 22.94
N HIS A 186 -16.93 15.22 24.17
CA HIS A 186 -18.21 15.86 24.42
C HIS A 186 -18.18 17.38 24.17
N GLN A 187 -17.10 18.07 24.50
CA GLN A 187 -16.98 19.50 24.18
C GLN A 187 -16.94 19.75 22.66
N MET A 188 -16.41 18.80 21.87
CA MET A 188 -16.45 18.86 20.42
C MET A 188 -17.89 18.71 19.86
N GLU A 189 -18.76 17.91 20.48
CA GLU A 189 -20.16 17.77 20.06
C GLU A 189 -20.99 19.05 20.23
N TYR A 190 -20.64 19.93 21.19
CA TYR A 190 -21.42 21.11 21.54
C TYR A 190 -21.04 22.40 20.81
N SER A 191 -20.02 22.40 19.96
CA SER A 191 -19.72 23.55 19.10
C SER A 191 -20.90 23.83 18.17
N GLU A 192 -21.26 25.12 17.97
CA GLU A 192 -22.37 25.51 17.07
C GLU A 192 -22.17 25.01 15.62
N SER A 193 -20.91 24.83 15.20
CA SER A 193 -20.57 24.20 13.95
C SER A 193 -21.01 22.73 13.88
N CYS A 194 -21.06 22.05 15.02
CA CYS A 194 -21.41 20.63 15.15
C CYS A 194 -22.90 20.35 15.11
N LYS A 195 -23.75 21.31 15.51
CA LYS A 195 -25.21 21.15 15.56
C LYS A 195 -25.88 20.83 14.21
N ALA A 196 -25.18 21.11 13.10
CA ALA A 196 -25.72 20.88 11.76
C ALA A 196 -25.33 19.52 11.17
N THR A 197 -24.42 18.80 11.80
CA THR A 197 -23.96 17.48 11.33
C THR A 197 -24.54 16.39 12.20
N ARG A 198 -25.19 15.41 11.58
CA ARG A 198 -25.74 14.25 12.27
C ARG A 198 -24.98 13.00 11.90
N ILE A 199 -24.54 12.22 12.88
CA ILE A 199 -23.92 10.92 12.67
C ILE A 199 -24.97 9.81 12.79
N ARG A 200 -24.92 8.87 11.84
CA ARG A 200 -25.81 7.70 11.81
C ARG A 200 -25.19 6.54 11.04
N PRO A 201 -25.73 5.33 11.20
CA PRO A 201 -25.34 4.21 10.35
C PRO A 201 -25.56 4.50 8.86
N PHE A 202 -24.67 3.96 8.06
CA PHE A 202 -24.71 3.96 6.61
C PHE A 202 -25.92 3.15 6.08
N ARG A 203 -26.44 3.55 4.93
CA ARG A 203 -27.45 2.81 4.17
C ARG A 203 -26.92 2.45 2.82
N GLN A 204 -27.14 1.23 2.35
CA GLN A 204 -26.55 0.73 1.10
C GLN A 204 -26.86 1.63 -0.13
N ILE A 205 -28.04 2.25 -0.18
CA ILE A 205 -28.43 3.21 -1.23
C ILE A 205 -27.48 4.45 -1.28
N GLU A 206 -26.71 4.68 -0.26
CA GLU A 206 -25.83 5.85 -0.10
C GLU A 206 -24.38 5.57 -0.55
N LEU A 207 -24.10 4.37 -1.08
CA LEU A 207 -22.75 3.95 -1.49
C LEU A 207 -22.07 4.94 -2.43
N THR A 208 -22.84 5.52 -3.36
CA THR A 208 -22.33 6.53 -4.30
C THR A 208 -21.76 7.78 -3.60
N ALA A 209 -22.29 8.16 -2.43
CA ALA A 209 -21.78 9.27 -1.64
C ALA A 209 -20.40 8.95 -1.04
N LEU A 210 -20.23 7.73 -0.49
CA LEU A 210 -18.93 7.27 0.03
C LEU A 210 -17.89 7.22 -1.08
N MET A 211 -18.27 6.65 -2.24
CA MET A 211 -17.41 6.61 -3.43
C MET A 211 -16.95 8.00 -3.86
N LYS A 212 -17.83 9.01 -3.80
CA LYS A 212 -17.51 10.40 -4.14
C LYS A 212 -16.50 10.99 -3.18
N ILE A 213 -16.67 10.79 -1.87
CA ILE A 213 -15.71 11.25 -0.86
C ILE A 213 -14.35 10.61 -1.10
N TYR A 214 -14.30 9.30 -1.25
CA TYR A 214 -13.05 8.57 -1.51
C TYR A 214 -12.35 9.08 -2.79
N ARG A 215 -13.08 9.24 -3.89
CA ARG A 215 -12.53 9.74 -5.17
C ARG A 215 -11.94 11.14 -5.06
N SER A 216 -12.48 11.99 -4.19
CA SER A 216 -11.91 13.33 -3.96
C SER A 216 -10.50 13.24 -3.36
N HIS A 217 -10.24 12.28 -2.48
CA HIS A 217 -8.91 12.02 -1.92
C HIS A 217 -8.02 11.24 -2.90
N GLU A 218 -8.57 10.23 -3.57
CA GLU A 218 -7.84 9.45 -4.57
C GLU A 218 -7.26 10.32 -5.69
N SER A 219 -7.98 11.35 -6.12
CA SER A 219 -7.59 12.20 -7.25
C SER A 219 -6.33 13.05 -7.03
N THR A 220 -5.96 13.30 -5.79
CA THR A 220 -4.81 14.14 -5.41
C THR A 220 -3.88 13.48 -4.40
N GLY A 221 -4.29 12.37 -3.81
CA GLY A 221 -3.57 11.67 -2.77
C GLY A 221 -2.52 10.70 -3.30
N PHE A 222 -1.78 10.11 -2.36
CA PHE A 222 -0.73 9.13 -2.61
C PHE A 222 -1.11 7.80 -1.96
N GLY A 223 -0.99 6.70 -2.70
CA GLY A 223 -1.26 5.35 -2.18
C GLY A 223 -2.73 4.92 -2.16
N PHE A 224 -3.67 5.79 -2.55
CA PHE A 224 -5.08 5.42 -2.64
C PHE A 224 -5.31 4.39 -3.74
N LEU A 225 -5.94 3.29 -3.38
CA LEU A 225 -6.32 2.24 -4.32
C LEU A 225 -7.44 2.74 -5.24
N LYS A 226 -7.36 2.49 -6.54
CA LYS A 226 -8.47 2.71 -7.45
C LYS A 226 -9.55 1.65 -7.18
N ARG A 227 -10.66 2.07 -6.59
CA ARG A 227 -11.81 1.20 -6.30
C ARG A 227 -12.89 1.36 -7.37
N THR A 228 -13.23 0.27 -8.05
CA THR A 228 -14.39 0.18 -8.94
C THR A 228 -15.68 0.11 -8.11
N GLU A 229 -16.84 0.30 -8.74
CA GLU A 229 -18.13 0.15 -8.08
C GLU A 229 -18.34 -1.27 -7.56
N ASP A 230 -18.03 -2.27 -8.38
CA ASP A 230 -18.11 -3.68 -7.97
C ASP A 230 -17.20 -3.99 -6.78
N TYR A 231 -15.99 -3.39 -6.74
CA TYR A 231 -15.09 -3.54 -5.62
C TYR A 231 -15.65 -2.89 -4.33
N TRP A 232 -16.31 -1.73 -4.45
CA TRP A 232 -17.01 -1.11 -3.33
C TRP A 232 -18.16 -1.95 -2.81
N GLN A 233 -18.99 -2.50 -3.71
CA GLN A 233 -20.08 -3.41 -3.34
C GLN A 233 -19.55 -4.65 -2.63
N TRP A 234 -18.46 -5.23 -3.13
CA TRP A 234 -17.78 -6.35 -2.51
C TRP A 234 -17.23 -6.01 -1.11
N LEU A 235 -16.55 -4.86 -0.95
CA LEU A 235 -16.04 -4.39 0.35
C LEU A 235 -17.16 -4.26 1.37
N VAL A 236 -18.26 -3.60 1.03
CA VAL A 236 -19.39 -3.38 1.94
C VAL A 236 -20.08 -4.71 2.29
N ARG A 237 -20.29 -5.59 1.32
CA ARG A 237 -20.92 -6.91 1.54
C ARG A 237 -20.07 -7.80 2.44
N ARG A 238 -18.78 -7.81 2.22
CA ARG A 238 -17.83 -8.60 2.99
C ARG A 238 -17.66 -8.13 4.43
N SER A 239 -17.89 -6.86 4.67
CA SER A 239 -17.72 -6.25 5.99
C SER A 239 -18.89 -6.56 6.93
N THR A 240 -19.32 -7.84 7.04
CA THR A 240 -20.50 -8.26 7.82
C THR A 240 -20.38 -7.97 9.32
N GLY A 241 -19.17 -7.81 9.86
CA GLY A 241 -18.92 -7.38 11.24
C GLY A 241 -18.55 -5.91 11.37
N ALA A 242 -18.46 -5.16 10.26
CA ALA A 242 -18.03 -3.77 10.30
C ALA A 242 -19.22 -2.82 10.52
N GLN A 243 -19.01 -1.83 11.38
CA GLN A 243 -19.88 -0.68 11.52
C GLN A 243 -19.44 0.39 10.51
N ILE A 244 -20.34 0.81 9.64
CA ILE A 244 -20.12 1.95 8.74
C ILE A 244 -20.98 3.11 9.22
N LEU A 245 -20.33 4.19 9.64
CA LEU A 245 -20.98 5.42 10.08
C LEU A 245 -20.81 6.52 9.04
N VAL A 246 -21.82 7.35 8.88
CA VAL A 246 -21.80 8.53 8.01
C VAL A 246 -22.14 9.79 8.76
N ALA A 247 -21.43 10.87 8.44
CA ALA A 247 -21.74 12.22 8.91
C ALA A 247 -22.54 12.96 7.84
N VAL A 248 -23.72 13.45 8.20
CA VAL A 248 -24.69 14.11 7.31
C VAL A 248 -24.78 15.58 7.66
N ASP A 249 -24.43 16.47 6.75
CA ASP A 249 -24.60 17.93 6.90
C ASP A 249 -25.98 18.36 6.41
N HIS A 250 -26.77 18.95 7.32
CA HIS A 250 -28.10 19.46 7.04
C HIS A 250 -28.11 20.95 6.60
N ARG A 251 -27.00 21.69 6.70
CA ARG A 251 -26.94 23.11 6.28
C ARG A 251 -27.12 23.30 4.78
N GLN A 252 -26.69 22.32 4.00
CA GLN A 252 -26.78 22.36 2.54
C GLN A 252 -28.17 21.99 2.00
N SER A 253 -29.13 21.63 2.89
CA SER A 253 -30.49 21.21 2.51
C SER A 253 -31.49 22.36 2.32
N ARG A 254 -31.05 23.63 2.31
CA ARG A 254 -31.96 24.82 2.16
C ARG A 254 -32.60 24.96 0.79
N GLY A 255 -32.33 24.04 -0.17
CA GLY A 255 -33.04 23.96 -1.47
C GLY A 255 -34.14 22.91 -1.42
N ILE A 256 -35.27 23.23 -2.02
CA ILE A 256 -36.59 22.57 -1.92
C ILE A 256 -36.65 21.06 -2.24
N LYS A 257 -35.53 20.38 -2.62
CA LYS A 257 -35.57 19.00 -3.12
C LYS A 257 -34.74 17.93 -2.36
N GLN A 258 -33.95 18.28 -1.34
CA GLN A 258 -33.17 17.26 -0.58
C GLN A 258 -33.56 17.24 0.90
N ARG A 259 -34.61 16.49 1.24
CA ARG A 259 -35.04 16.26 2.65
C ARG A 259 -34.06 15.46 3.50
N GLY A 260 -32.90 14.98 2.95
CA GLY A 260 -32.03 14.00 3.60
C GLY A 260 -30.67 14.50 4.09
N GLY A 261 -30.27 15.74 3.81
CA GLY A 261 -28.90 16.22 4.07
C GLY A 261 -27.85 15.61 3.12
N LYS A 262 -26.63 16.16 3.14
CA LYS A 262 -25.49 15.68 2.33
C LYS A 262 -24.52 14.88 3.19
N ILE A 263 -24.15 13.68 2.77
CA ILE A 263 -23.08 12.92 3.42
C ILE A 263 -21.74 13.61 3.11
N VAL A 264 -21.02 14.00 4.16
CA VAL A 264 -19.75 14.76 4.06
C VAL A 264 -18.56 14.01 4.62
N ALA A 265 -18.78 12.93 5.38
CA ALA A 265 -17.71 12.05 5.88
C ALA A 265 -18.27 10.65 6.15
N TYR A 266 -17.37 9.68 6.23
CA TYR A 266 -17.70 8.32 6.68
C TYR A 266 -16.53 7.72 7.45
N ALA A 267 -16.85 6.73 8.28
CA ALA A 267 -15.90 5.88 8.96
C ALA A 267 -16.33 4.42 8.89
N VAL A 268 -15.35 3.53 8.82
CA VAL A 268 -15.51 2.08 8.84
C VAL A 268 -14.73 1.54 10.01
N SER A 269 -15.37 0.81 10.91
CA SER A 269 -14.73 0.21 12.08
C SER A 269 -15.18 -1.23 12.28
N VAL A 270 -14.30 -2.04 12.86
CA VAL A 270 -14.58 -3.41 13.30
C VAL A 270 -14.03 -3.54 14.70
N GLU A 271 -14.88 -3.93 15.65
CA GLU A 271 -14.50 -3.98 17.05
C GLU A 271 -13.83 -2.64 17.49
N ASN A 272 -12.63 -2.72 18.05
CA ASN A 272 -11.86 -1.56 18.48
C ASN A 272 -10.93 -0.99 17.40
N LYS A 273 -11.08 -1.39 16.12
CA LYS A 273 -10.20 -0.94 15.01
C LYS A 273 -10.97 -0.09 14.04
N ILE A 274 -10.47 1.12 13.76
CA ILE A 274 -10.94 1.94 12.66
C ILE A 274 -10.16 1.54 11.41
N LEU A 275 -10.86 1.03 10.41
CA LEU A 275 -10.26 0.57 9.15
C LEU A 275 -10.04 1.71 8.18
N GLU A 276 -10.98 2.66 8.14
CA GLU A 276 -10.94 3.82 7.25
C GLU A 276 -11.80 4.95 7.81
N ILE A 277 -11.31 6.19 7.73
CA ILE A 277 -12.08 7.38 8.06
C ILE A 277 -11.71 8.50 7.08
N LEU A 278 -12.71 9.04 6.39
CA LEU A 278 -12.51 10.08 5.37
C LEU A 278 -13.63 11.10 5.41
N ALA A 279 -13.28 12.37 5.18
CA ALA A 279 -14.23 13.48 5.05
C ALA A 279 -13.93 14.28 3.78
N GLU A 280 -14.93 14.97 3.23
CA GLU A 280 -14.69 15.97 2.21
C GLU A 280 -13.69 17.02 2.73
N PRO A 281 -12.73 17.51 1.93
CA PRO A 281 -11.67 18.42 2.40
C PRO A 281 -12.17 19.66 3.15
N LYS A 282 -13.38 20.13 2.80
CA LYS A 282 -14.02 21.30 3.44
C LYS A 282 -14.72 20.97 4.77
N ASN A 283 -14.81 19.70 5.15
CA ASN A 283 -15.57 19.19 6.30
C ASN A 283 -14.69 18.39 7.26
N ALA A 284 -13.45 18.81 7.49
CA ALA A 284 -12.51 18.11 8.36
C ALA A 284 -13.08 17.85 9.78
N MET A 285 -13.88 18.77 10.32
CA MET A 285 -14.56 18.62 11.62
C MET A 285 -15.48 17.38 11.68
N ALA A 286 -16.01 16.92 10.55
CA ALA A 286 -16.84 15.72 10.51
C ALA A 286 -16.05 14.45 10.84
N THR A 287 -14.73 14.44 10.60
CA THR A 287 -13.84 13.33 11.02
C THR A 287 -13.75 13.25 12.54
N GLU A 288 -13.64 14.40 13.22
CA GLU A 288 -13.58 14.49 14.68
C GLU A 288 -14.88 13.97 15.31
N GLN A 289 -16.03 14.34 14.73
CA GLN A 289 -17.33 13.90 15.19
C GLN A 289 -17.54 12.40 14.99
N LEU A 290 -17.10 11.84 13.86
CA LEU A 290 -17.13 10.40 13.62
C LEU A 290 -16.26 9.66 14.64
N LEU A 291 -15.04 10.19 14.90
CA LEU A 291 -14.14 9.60 15.88
C LEU A 291 -14.75 9.64 17.30
N ALA A 292 -15.31 10.80 17.70
CA ALA A 292 -15.99 10.95 18.99
C ALA A 292 -17.13 9.93 19.14
N ARG A 293 -17.92 9.73 18.08
CA ARG A 293 -19.01 8.73 18.10
C ARG A 293 -18.48 7.30 18.23
N ILE A 294 -17.43 6.94 17.49
CA ILE A 294 -16.82 5.60 17.59
C ILE A 294 -16.20 5.37 18.98
N CYS A 295 -15.60 6.41 19.57
CA CYS A 295 -15.11 6.34 20.94
C CYS A 295 -16.24 6.09 21.94
N ALA A 296 -17.37 6.79 21.81
CA ALA A 296 -18.53 6.59 22.67
C ALA A 296 -19.10 5.16 22.53
N ASP A 297 -19.29 4.69 21.30
CA ASP A 297 -19.77 3.32 21.03
C ASP A 297 -18.77 2.27 21.57
N GLY A 298 -17.46 2.53 21.47
CA GLY A 298 -16.41 1.66 22.03
C GLY A 298 -16.44 1.62 23.56
N MET A 299 -16.69 2.75 24.22
CA MET A 299 -16.85 2.79 25.69
C MET A 299 -18.08 2.00 26.15
N GLU A 300 -19.20 2.12 25.43
CA GLU A 300 -20.42 1.33 25.70
C GLU A 300 -20.15 -0.19 25.56
N GLN A 301 -19.23 -0.58 24.66
CA GLN A 301 -18.80 -1.97 24.45
C GLN A 301 -17.65 -2.39 25.37
N ASN A 302 -17.24 -1.56 26.33
CA ASN A 302 -16.13 -1.79 27.26
C ASN A 302 -14.75 -1.94 26.59
N PHE A 303 -14.52 -1.36 25.42
CA PHE A 303 -13.20 -1.29 24.86
C PHE A 303 -12.33 -0.30 25.67
N ARG A 304 -11.09 -0.69 25.93
CA ARG A 304 -10.11 0.16 26.65
C ARG A 304 -9.34 1.08 25.73
N SER A 305 -9.29 0.74 24.44
CA SER A 305 -8.53 1.49 23.43
C SER A 305 -9.16 1.33 22.05
N LEU A 306 -8.89 2.29 21.18
CA LEU A 306 -9.17 2.23 19.75
C LEU A 306 -7.88 2.24 18.93
N CYS A 307 -7.82 1.41 17.92
CA CYS A 307 -6.74 1.39 16.95
C CYS A 307 -7.12 2.24 15.72
N LEU A 308 -6.32 3.25 15.42
CA LEU A 308 -6.52 4.16 14.28
C LEU A 308 -5.47 3.93 13.20
N PRO A 309 -5.83 3.91 11.91
CA PRO A 309 -4.86 3.98 10.84
C PRO A 309 -4.31 5.41 10.77
N ILE A 310 -3.09 5.62 11.24
CA ILE A 310 -2.42 6.90 11.06
C ILE A 310 -1.70 6.87 9.71
N ALA A 311 -2.28 7.57 8.75
CA ALA A 311 -1.70 7.64 7.42
C ALA A 311 -0.66 8.76 7.30
N ASP A 312 -0.73 9.82 8.10
CA ASP A 312 0.09 11.00 7.93
C ASP A 312 0.17 11.90 9.18
N ARG A 313 1.37 12.46 9.44
CA ARG A 313 1.59 13.44 10.51
C ARG A 313 0.94 14.81 10.26
N SER A 314 0.59 15.12 9.02
CA SER A 314 -0.04 16.39 8.63
C SER A 314 -1.57 16.35 8.70
N ASN A 315 -2.15 15.20 8.99
CA ASN A 315 -3.59 15.03 9.00
C ASN A 315 -4.19 15.48 10.35
N ARG A 316 -5.39 16.06 10.32
CA ARG A 316 -6.17 16.47 11.50
C ARG A 316 -6.31 15.34 12.53
N LEU A 317 -6.35 14.07 12.10
CA LEU A 317 -6.33 12.91 12.98
C LEU A 317 -5.06 12.84 13.84
N THR A 318 -3.91 13.18 13.29
CA THR A 318 -2.64 13.24 14.02
C THR A 318 -2.61 14.39 15.02
N GLU A 319 -3.23 15.54 14.69
CA GLU A 319 -3.38 16.65 15.62
C GLU A 319 -4.28 16.28 16.79
N ILE A 320 -5.42 15.63 16.52
CA ILE A 320 -6.34 15.11 17.54
C ILE A 320 -5.61 14.09 18.41
N TYR A 321 -4.86 13.20 17.79
CA TYR A 321 -4.04 12.22 18.47
C TYR A 321 -2.99 12.88 19.36
N ALA A 322 -2.25 13.85 18.84
CA ALA A 322 -1.27 14.59 19.61
C ALA A 322 -1.91 15.33 20.82
N ALA A 323 -3.09 15.93 20.62
CA ALA A 323 -3.82 16.60 21.67
C ALA A 323 -4.36 15.63 22.75
N THR A 324 -4.80 14.43 22.37
CA THR A 324 -5.25 13.39 23.30
C THR A 324 -4.08 12.67 23.98
N SER A 325 -2.93 12.58 23.29
CA SER A 325 -1.71 11.93 23.81
C SER A 325 -1.00 12.73 24.88
N ALA A 326 -1.15 14.05 24.89
CA ALA A 326 -0.58 14.92 25.91
C ALA A 326 -1.15 14.62 27.33
N THR A 327 -2.26 13.88 27.42
CA THR A 327 -2.92 13.50 28.68
C THR A 327 -2.81 12.02 29.03
N ASN A 328 -2.28 11.17 28.13
CA ASN A 328 -2.24 9.72 28.34
C ASN A 328 -0.96 9.10 27.78
N GLU A 329 -0.41 8.11 28.48
CA GLU A 329 0.65 7.23 27.97
C GLU A 329 0.16 6.53 26.69
N VAL A 330 0.58 7.06 25.56
CA VAL A 330 0.36 6.41 24.28
C VAL A 330 1.39 5.31 24.17
N GLN A 331 0.99 4.08 24.37
CA GLN A 331 1.74 2.95 23.85
C GLN A 331 1.71 3.05 22.33
N GLU A 332 2.74 3.66 21.73
CA GLU A 332 3.08 3.43 20.34
C GLU A 332 3.42 1.94 20.21
N ASN A 333 2.41 1.10 20.08
CA ASN A 333 2.63 -0.25 19.62
C ASN A 333 3.08 -0.14 18.15
N ARG A 334 4.38 0.10 18.00
CA ARG A 334 5.07 0.05 16.72
C ARG A 334 4.98 -1.38 16.20
N ILE A 335 3.89 -1.72 15.56
CA ILE A 335 3.89 -2.89 14.69
C ILE A 335 4.85 -2.53 13.56
N GLN A 336 6.11 -2.87 13.72
CA GLN A 336 7.10 -2.80 12.65
C GLN A 336 6.65 -3.79 11.57
N ARG A 337 5.84 -3.31 10.64
CA ARG A 337 5.53 -4.05 9.43
C ARG A 337 6.71 -3.89 8.50
N ALA A 338 7.69 -4.79 8.65
CA ALA A 338 8.73 -4.90 7.66
C ALA A 338 8.08 -5.31 6.33
N GLY A 339 8.29 -4.53 5.28
CA GLY A 339 7.85 -4.85 3.93
C GLY A 339 9.04 -5.10 3.03
N ILE A 340 8.88 -5.94 2.03
CA ILE A 340 9.85 -6.07 0.95
C ILE A 340 9.25 -5.47 -0.30
N ALA A 341 10.09 -4.81 -1.11
CA ALA A 341 9.65 -4.29 -2.37
C ALA A 341 10.73 -4.41 -3.45
N CYS A 342 10.28 -4.42 -4.67
CA CYS A 342 11.12 -4.43 -5.86
C CYS A 342 10.52 -3.50 -6.90
N VAL A 343 11.39 -2.79 -7.63
CA VAL A 343 11.01 -2.02 -8.82
C VAL A 343 11.45 -2.81 -10.05
N PRO A 344 10.52 -3.50 -10.73
CA PRO A 344 10.87 -4.34 -11.89
C PRO A 344 11.53 -3.55 -13.03
N SER A 345 11.22 -2.26 -13.18
CA SER A 345 11.80 -1.38 -14.17
C SER A 345 11.80 0.08 -13.71
N ALA A 346 12.96 0.61 -13.35
CA ALA A 346 13.17 2.01 -12.99
C ALA A 346 12.70 2.97 -14.10
N LYS A 347 13.02 2.63 -15.37
CA LYS A 347 12.59 3.43 -16.54
C LYS A 347 11.06 3.52 -16.66
N LEU A 348 10.35 2.42 -16.39
CA LEU A 348 8.89 2.40 -16.40
C LEU A 348 8.33 3.19 -15.22
N LEU A 349 8.93 3.05 -14.03
CA LEU A 349 8.53 3.79 -12.83
C LEU A 349 8.63 5.29 -13.05
N VAL A 350 9.81 5.79 -13.52
CA VAL A 350 10.01 7.21 -13.81
C VAL A 350 9.02 7.71 -14.87
N ARG A 351 8.79 6.93 -15.93
CA ARG A 351 7.81 7.28 -16.96
C ARG A 351 6.39 7.43 -16.37
N ARG A 352 6.00 6.55 -15.46
CA ARG A 352 4.69 6.61 -14.81
C ARG A 352 4.59 7.75 -13.79
N LEU A 353 5.67 8.05 -13.09
CA LEU A 353 5.74 9.17 -12.16
C LEU A 353 5.90 10.54 -12.85
N SER A 354 6.21 10.56 -14.14
CA SER A 354 6.49 11.79 -14.90
C SER A 354 5.48 12.92 -14.68
N PRO A 355 4.15 12.71 -14.68
CA PRO A 355 3.19 13.80 -14.45
C PRO A 355 3.34 14.45 -13.06
N GLU A 356 3.65 13.67 -12.05
CA GLU A 356 3.86 14.18 -10.70
C GLU A 356 5.24 14.84 -10.53
N LEU A 357 6.27 14.25 -11.10
CA LEU A 357 7.63 14.83 -11.09
C LEU A 357 7.67 16.18 -11.82
N ILE A 358 6.98 16.31 -12.98
CA ILE A 358 6.85 17.60 -13.68
C ILE A 358 6.12 18.63 -12.83
N ARG A 359 5.02 18.22 -12.18
CA ARG A 359 4.28 19.10 -11.29
C ARG A 359 5.18 19.70 -10.21
N ARG A 360 6.03 18.87 -9.61
CA ARG A 360 6.99 19.31 -8.59
C ARG A 360 8.10 20.16 -9.18
N TRP A 361 8.68 19.72 -10.29
CA TRP A 361 9.71 20.47 -10.97
C TRP A 361 9.29 21.89 -11.37
N ARG A 362 8.07 22.06 -11.86
CA ARG A 362 7.53 23.40 -12.18
C ARG A 362 7.43 24.32 -10.98
N MET A 363 7.48 23.81 -9.78
CA MET A 363 7.54 24.63 -8.56
C MET A 363 8.94 25.24 -8.34
N THR A 364 9.96 24.77 -9.02
CA THR A 364 11.34 25.29 -8.91
C THR A 364 11.56 26.59 -9.70
N GLN A 365 10.62 26.99 -10.55
CA GLN A 365 10.78 28.12 -11.52
C GLN A 365 12.03 27.97 -12.39
N SER A 366 12.51 26.77 -12.62
CA SER A 366 13.73 26.42 -13.33
C SER A 366 13.56 26.49 -14.85
N ALA A 367 14.67 26.37 -15.56
CA ALA A 367 14.79 26.48 -17.02
C ALA A 367 13.90 25.47 -17.78
N ASP A 368 13.73 25.69 -19.11
CA ASP A 368 12.90 24.82 -19.98
C ASP A 368 13.35 23.36 -20.02
N VAL A 369 14.61 23.09 -19.66
CA VAL A 369 15.21 21.76 -19.57
C VAL A 369 16.09 21.69 -18.33
N GLU A 370 15.90 20.65 -17.53
CA GLU A 370 16.67 20.38 -16.32
C GLU A 370 17.21 18.94 -16.34
N VAL A 371 18.41 18.75 -15.83
CA VAL A 371 19.04 17.44 -15.75
C VAL A 371 19.54 17.18 -14.34
N LEU A 372 19.11 16.08 -13.75
CA LEU A 372 19.55 15.62 -12.43
C LEU A 372 20.21 14.25 -12.58
N GLY A 373 21.52 14.20 -12.43
CA GLY A 373 22.30 12.98 -12.51
C GLY A 373 22.07 12.06 -11.33
N TRP A 374 22.34 10.77 -11.54
CA TRP A 374 22.16 9.74 -10.55
C TRP A 374 23.25 8.67 -10.64
N GLY A 375 23.90 8.37 -9.51
CA GLY A 375 24.97 7.38 -9.44
C GLY A 375 26.31 7.86 -10.00
N LEU A 376 27.27 6.95 -10.09
CA LEU A 376 28.62 7.19 -10.57
C LEU A 376 29.07 6.12 -11.56
N GLY A 377 29.93 6.48 -12.50
CA GLY A 377 30.59 5.58 -13.46
C GLY A 377 29.60 4.93 -14.44
N GLU A 378 29.86 3.67 -14.81
CA GLU A 378 29.12 2.94 -15.85
C GLU A 378 27.63 2.74 -15.52
N ARG A 379 27.24 2.85 -14.25
CA ARG A 379 25.86 2.77 -13.78
C ARG A 379 25.18 4.13 -13.63
N ALA A 380 25.86 5.19 -14.05
CA ALA A 380 25.26 6.53 -14.01
C ALA A 380 24.05 6.61 -14.93
N CYS A 381 23.02 7.27 -14.46
CA CYS A 381 21.84 7.65 -15.23
C CYS A 381 21.41 9.04 -14.81
N HIS A 382 20.51 9.65 -15.55
CA HIS A 382 19.96 10.96 -15.18
C HIS A 382 18.47 11.06 -15.47
N LEU A 383 17.81 11.88 -14.69
CA LEU A 383 16.45 12.35 -14.96
C LEU A 383 16.55 13.56 -15.88
N LEU A 384 16.00 13.44 -17.06
CA LEU A 384 15.86 14.54 -18.01
C LEU A 384 14.46 15.10 -17.92
N PHE A 385 14.34 16.33 -17.42
CA PHE A 385 13.10 17.09 -17.32
C PHE A 385 12.93 17.96 -18.56
N THR A 386 11.76 17.88 -19.16
CA THR A 386 11.35 18.71 -20.31
C THR A 386 9.89 19.08 -20.14
N GLU A 387 9.39 20.03 -20.88
CA GLU A 387 7.96 20.36 -20.90
C GLU A 387 7.07 19.15 -21.21
N LYS A 388 7.60 18.20 -22.04
CA LYS A 388 6.87 17.01 -22.48
C LYS A 388 6.88 15.86 -21.46
N GLY A 389 7.75 15.89 -20.48
CA GLY A 389 7.83 14.82 -19.49
C GLY A 389 9.20 14.63 -18.86
N VAL A 390 9.26 13.68 -17.92
CA VAL A 390 10.51 13.23 -17.30
C VAL A 390 10.89 11.88 -17.85
N ARG A 391 12.16 11.69 -18.18
CA ARG A 391 12.71 10.43 -18.68
C ARG A 391 13.96 10.05 -17.90
N LEU A 392 14.13 8.76 -17.69
CA LEU A 392 15.37 8.19 -17.20
C LEU A 392 16.25 7.83 -18.40
N VAL A 393 17.43 8.42 -18.49
CA VAL A 393 18.41 8.23 -19.56
C VAL A 393 19.68 7.66 -18.95
N ASN A 394 20.29 6.68 -19.61
CA ASN A 394 21.56 6.12 -19.18
C ASN A 394 22.71 7.08 -19.55
N GLY A 395 23.76 7.05 -18.75
CA GLY A 395 24.94 7.87 -18.93
C GLY A 395 24.98 9.08 -18.01
N ASP A 396 26.13 9.70 -18.01
CA ASP A 396 26.43 10.88 -17.20
C ASP A 396 25.84 12.14 -17.82
N ALA A 397 25.38 13.05 -17.00
CA ALA A 397 24.82 14.31 -17.48
C ALA A 397 25.03 15.45 -16.48
N GLY A 398 26.06 16.21 -16.72
CA GLY A 398 26.28 17.47 -16.03
C GLY A 398 26.79 17.36 -14.58
N PRO A 399 26.99 18.54 -13.95
CA PRO A 399 27.53 18.61 -12.59
C PRO A 399 26.53 18.25 -11.50
N ASP A 400 25.22 18.42 -11.76
CA ASP A 400 24.17 18.25 -10.75
C ASP A 400 23.80 16.77 -10.58
N ARG A 401 24.26 16.17 -9.48
CA ARG A 401 24.11 14.74 -9.21
C ARG A 401 23.68 14.45 -7.81
N LEU A 402 22.96 13.35 -7.68
CA LEU A 402 22.65 12.70 -6.42
C LEU A 402 23.40 11.39 -6.32
N ILE A 403 24.06 11.16 -5.21
CA ILE A 403 24.86 9.97 -4.94
C ILE A 403 24.21 9.24 -3.78
N CYS A 404 23.75 8.02 -4.03
CA CYS A 404 23.20 7.15 -3.01
C CYS A 404 23.15 5.70 -3.50
N ALA A 405 22.88 4.76 -2.60
CA ALA A 405 22.57 3.39 -2.96
C ALA A 405 21.25 3.31 -3.76
N GLN A 406 21.13 2.29 -4.61
CA GLN A 406 19.94 2.08 -5.44
C GLN A 406 18.64 2.00 -4.60
N GLN A 407 18.72 1.47 -3.41
CA GLN A 407 17.60 1.37 -2.45
C GLN A 407 17.05 2.74 -2.07
N ILE A 408 17.95 3.64 -1.74
CA ILE A 408 17.59 5.00 -1.33
C ILE A 408 16.87 5.73 -2.47
N TRP A 409 17.35 5.56 -3.69
CA TRP A 409 16.73 6.08 -4.90
C TRP A 409 15.26 5.60 -5.07
N ILE A 410 15.03 4.29 -4.95
CA ILE A 410 13.69 3.74 -5.04
C ILE A 410 12.80 4.31 -3.95
N ARG A 411 13.29 4.38 -2.71
CA ARG A 411 12.55 4.93 -1.56
C ARG A 411 12.19 6.40 -1.74
N LEU A 412 13.09 7.19 -2.34
CA LEU A 412 12.81 8.59 -2.71
C LEU A 412 11.73 8.69 -3.78
N LEU A 413 11.82 7.89 -4.85
CA LEU A 413 10.85 7.91 -5.94
C LEU A 413 9.43 7.54 -5.49
N ILE A 414 9.31 6.55 -4.60
CA ILE A 414 8.02 6.11 -4.06
C ILE A 414 7.60 6.89 -2.81
N GLY A 415 8.36 7.92 -2.41
CA GLY A 415 8.03 8.79 -1.28
C GLY A 415 8.05 8.12 0.09
N GLU A 416 8.72 6.98 0.22
CA GLU A 416 8.94 6.32 1.50
C GLU A 416 10.01 7.03 2.34
N LEU A 417 10.96 7.64 1.65
CA LEU A 417 12.00 8.48 2.20
C LEU A 417 11.91 9.85 1.54
N ASN A 418 12.06 10.93 2.29
CA ASN A 418 12.19 12.26 1.73
C ASN A 418 13.65 12.69 1.65
N ALA A 419 13.98 13.61 0.74
CA ALA A 419 15.35 14.06 0.56
C ALA A 419 15.95 14.73 1.78
N PRO A 420 15.26 15.63 2.51
CA PRO A 420 15.81 16.23 3.74
C PRO A 420 16.23 15.17 4.79
N THR A 421 15.38 14.17 5.02
CA THR A 421 15.71 13.08 5.96
C THR A 421 16.88 12.23 5.45
N ALA A 422 16.92 11.95 4.14
CA ALA A 422 18.01 11.18 3.53
C ALA A 422 19.36 11.92 3.64
N PHE A 423 19.39 13.23 3.43
CA PHE A 423 20.57 14.06 3.65
C PHE A 423 21.01 14.08 5.11
N ALA A 424 20.07 14.28 6.04
CA ALA A 424 20.37 14.30 7.48
C ALA A 424 20.92 12.96 7.98
N ALA A 425 20.52 11.85 7.38
CA ALA A 425 20.99 10.50 7.71
C ALA A 425 22.25 10.08 6.92
N ASN A 426 22.85 10.95 6.11
CA ASN A 426 23.97 10.65 5.23
C ASN A 426 23.71 9.47 4.25
N LEU A 427 22.45 9.26 3.89
CA LEU A 427 22.02 8.24 2.93
C LEU A 427 21.99 8.77 1.49
N LEU A 428 22.01 10.10 1.34
CA LEU A 428 21.98 10.84 0.08
C LEU A 428 23.00 11.96 0.13
N GLU A 429 23.80 12.08 -0.93
CA GLU A 429 24.72 13.18 -1.14
C GLU A 429 24.35 13.94 -2.42
N ALA A 430 24.58 15.23 -2.44
CA ALA A 430 24.41 16.06 -3.63
C ALA A 430 25.74 16.67 -4.02
N SER A 431 26.09 16.62 -5.32
CA SER A 431 27.35 17.17 -5.84
C SER A 431 27.38 18.69 -5.84
N THR A 432 26.20 19.33 -5.89
CA THR A 432 26.05 20.80 -5.93
C THR A 432 24.90 21.24 -5.02
N PRO A 433 24.89 22.51 -4.56
CA PRO A 433 23.75 23.09 -3.84
C PRO A 433 22.46 23.06 -4.68
N HIS A 434 22.58 23.19 -6.01
CA HIS A 434 21.44 23.12 -6.93
C HIS A 434 20.83 21.72 -6.96
N ALA A 435 21.65 20.68 -7.09
CA ALA A 435 21.19 19.28 -7.01
C ALA A 435 20.48 18.98 -5.70
N ARG A 436 20.97 19.52 -4.58
CA ARG A 436 20.33 19.38 -3.27
C ARG A 436 18.95 20.05 -3.25
N HIS A 437 18.86 21.28 -3.71
CA HIS A 437 17.59 22.02 -3.77
C HIS A 437 16.56 21.30 -4.65
N LEU A 438 16.97 20.83 -5.82
CA LEU A 438 16.12 20.03 -6.70
C LEU A 438 15.63 18.75 -6.00
N ALA A 439 16.50 18.03 -5.31
CA ALA A 439 16.13 16.82 -4.61
C ALA A 439 15.08 17.09 -3.53
N GLU A 440 15.20 18.16 -2.75
CA GLU A 440 14.26 18.53 -1.68
C GLU A 440 12.86 18.84 -2.25
N ILE A 441 12.77 19.44 -3.43
CA ILE A 441 11.50 19.71 -4.11
C ILE A 441 10.92 18.46 -4.79
N LEU A 442 11.77 17.69 -5.46
CA LEU A 442 11.33 16.52 -6.22
C LEU A 442 10.93 15.35 -5.32
N PHE A 443 11.59 15.20 -4.17
CA PHE A 443 11.39 14.09 -3.23
C PHE A 443 10.99 14.59 -1.83
N PRO A 444 9.84 15.28 -1.71
CA PRO A 444 9.32 15.72 -0.42
C PRO A 444 8.78 14.52 0.39
N GLU A 445 8.45 14.78 1.63
CA GLU A 445 7.64 13.85 2.42
C GLU A 445 6.25 13.70 1.79
N LEU A 446 5.84 12.44 1.53
CA LEU A 446 4.55 12.15 0.94
C LEU A 446 3.60 11.53 1.98
N PRO A 447 2.36 12.05 2.08
CA PRO A 447 1.33 11.44 2.91
C PRO A 447 0.76 10.20 2.20
N VAL A 448 1.49 9.07 2.28
CA VAL A 448 1.07 7.84 1.62
C VAL A 448 -0.05 7.18 2.41
N TRP A 449 -1.23 7.16 1.84
CA TRP A 449 -2.42 6.53 2.41
C TRP A 449 -2.39 5.01 2.23
N ARG A 450 -2.62 4.30 3.32
CA ARG A 450 -2.83 2.84 3.31
C ARG A 450 -4.00 2.54 4.22
N THR A 451 -5.15 2.24 3.63
CA THR A 451 -6.31 1.86 4.41
C THR A 451 -6.25 0.39 4.83
N ALA A 452 -6.58 0.13 6.09
CA ALA A 452 -6.72 -1.23 6.58
C ALA A 452 -7.95 -1.94 5.96
N TRP A 453 -8.93 -1.19 5.48
CA TRP A 453 -10.13 -1.76 4.86
C TRP A 453 -9.83 -2.55 3.58
N ASP A 454 -8.87 -2.10 2.75
CA ASP A 454 -8.43 -2.85 1.56
C ASP A 454 -7.57 -4.07 1.90
N THR A 455 -7.01 -4.11 3.12
CA THR A 455 -6.13 -5.21 3.58
C THR A 455 -6.85 -6.20 4.49
N PHE A 456 -8.11 -5.95 4.82
CA PHE A 456 -8.95 -6.69 5.80
C PHE A 456 -9.21 -8.17 5.44
N ILE A 457 -8.37 -8.80 4.65
CA ILE A 457 -8.53 -10.21 4.28
C ILE A 457 -8.16 -11.15 5.43
N ASN A 458 -7.55 -10.65 6.54
CA ASN A 458 -6.98 -11.49 7.59
C ASN A 458 -7.00 -10.81 8.99
N ILE A 459 -8.12 -10.29 9.44
CA ILE A 459 -8.29 -9.86 10.84
C ILE A 459 -9.19 -10.86 11.56
#